data_0c5f82a518a300914ef04cc16e78d1fb
#
_entry.id   0c5f82a518a300914ef04cc16e78d1fb
#
_cell.length_a   1.000
_cell.length_b   1.000
_cell.length_c   1.000
_cell.angle_alpha   90.00
_cell.angle_beta   90.00
_cell.angle_gamma   90.00
#
_symmetry.space_group_name_H-M   'P 1'
#
loop_
_entity.id
_entity.type
_entity.pdbx_description
1 polymer ?
#
loop_
_entity_poly.entity_id
_entity_poly.type
_entity_poly.pdbx_seq_one_letter_code
_entity_poly.pdbx_strand_id
1 'polypeptide(L)'
;MDLQISILSCSLAENSRSRLLCRHAKATLDALGCRAALVDLKDHRVLPHGMDGSEGLDEVRDALASANGILIGFPVYNYTMNSSLKAVIERFGRTMENKVVGLMMAAGGRASYMSSLDVTSSLMFDFRTWVAPRSVYATKDDFDEDRTRITSHEIKERFAELAEAVATRSWQHAQDTPFKQ
;
A
#
# COMPACT_ATOMS: atom_id res chain seq x y z
N MET A 1 -14.53 -3.59 15.60
CA MET A 1 -13.81 -2.30 15.55
C MET A 1 -14.23 -1.57 14.28
N ASP A 2 -14.58 -0.30 14.37
CA ASP A 2 -14.87 0.48 13.15
C ASP A 2 -13.56 1.08 12.58
N LEU A 3 -12.64 0.18 12.21
CA LEU A 3 -11.31 0.51 11.69
C LEU A 3 -11.33 0.33 10.18
N GLN A 4 -11.10 1.43 9.46
CA GLN A 4 -11.03 1.42 8.00
C GLN A 4 -9.58 1.43 7.53
N ILE A 5 -9.19 0.41 6.76
CA ILE A 5 -7.88 0.30 6.13
C ILE A 5 -8.05 0.38 4.62
N SER A 6 -7.40 1.35 3.98
CA SER A 6 -7.36 1.43 2.53
C SER A 6 -6.16 0.64 1.98
N ILE A 7 -6.40 -0.10 0.93
CA ILE A 7 -5.38 -0.85 0.20
C ILE A 7 -5.24 -0.22 -1.18
N LEU A 8 -4.08 0.35 -1.47
CA LEU A 8 -3.78 0.96 -2.75
C LEU A 8 -3.00 -0.02 -3.62
N SER A 9 -3.59 -0.47 -4.72
CA SER A 9 -2.93 -1.30 -5.73
C SER A 9 -2.38 -0.42 -6.84
N CYS A 10 -1.05 -0.34 -6.97
CA CYS A 10 -0.40 0.66 -7.82
C CYS A 10 0.01 0.16 -9.20
N SER A 11 -0.17 -1.12 -9.52
CA SER A 11 0.22 -1.66 -10.83
C SER A 11 -0.84 -1.42 -11.89
N LEU A 12 -0.42 -0.92 -13.04
CA LEU A 12 -1.29 -0.76 -14.22
C LEU A 12 -1.32 -2.01 -15.13
N ALA A 13 -0.45 -3.00 -14.88
CA ALA A 13 -0.39 -4.22 -15.69
C ALA A 13 -1.56 -5.15 -15.40
N GLU A 14 -2.07 -5.85 -16.44
CA GLU A 14 -3.17 -6.81 -16.32
C GLU A 14 -2.84 -7.93 -15.31
N ASN A 15 -1.78 -8.66 -15.53
CA ASN A 15 -1.35 -9.79 -14.69
C ASN A 15 -0.29 -9.34 -13.68
N SER A 16 -0.72 -8.56 -12.68
CA SER A 16 0.17 -7.97 -11.69
C SER A 16 0.29 -8.82 -10.42
N ARG A 17 1.53 -9.18 -10.06
CA ARG A 17 1.83 -9.82 -8.77
C ARG A 17 1.53 -8.90 -7.59
N SER A 18 1.82 -7.61 -7.69
CA SER A 18 1.52 -6.66 -6.61
C SER A 18 0.01 -6.48 -6.39
N ARG A 19 -0.82 -6.58 -7.45
CA ARG A 19 -2.28 -6.60 -7.30
C ARG A 19 -2.75 -7.86 -6.56
N LEU A 20 -2.12 -9.00 -6.82
CA LEU A 20 -2.43 -10.22 -6.08
C LEU A 20 -2.08 -10.09 -4.59
N LEU A 21 -0.95 -9.43 -4.26
CA LEU A 21 -0.62 -9.08 -2.88
C LEU A 21 -1.73 -8.22 -2.25
N CYS A 22 -2.24 -7.21 -2.95
CA CYS A 22 -3.33 -6.34 -2.45
C CYS A 22 -4.63 -7.10 -2.19
N ARG A 23 -5.00 -8.03 -3.07
CA ARG A 23 -6.18 -8.89 -2.88
C ARG A 23 -6.03 -9.81 -1.67
N HIS A 24 -4.82 -10.37 -1.47
CA HIS A 24 -4.54 -11.19 -0.30
C HIS A 24 -4.58 -10.36 0.99
N ALA A 25 -4.01 -9.17 0.98
CA ALA A 25 -4.07 -8.23 2.10
C ALA A 25 -5.52 -7.88 2.48
N LYS A 26 -6.39 -7.66 1.49
CA LYS A 26 -7.82 -7.42 1.73
C LYS A 26 -8.46 -8.59 2.48
N ALA A 27 -8.27 -9.81 2.00
CA ALA A 27 -8.81 -11.00 2.65
C ALA A 27 -8.28 -11.17 4.09
N THR A 28 -7.00 -10.87 4.31
CA THR A 28 -6.38 -10.93 5.64
C THR A 28 -6.98 -9.90 6.60
N LEU A 29 -7.14 -8.65 6.15
CA LEU A 29 -7.74 -7.58 6.97
C LEU A 29 -9.22 -7.83 7.26
N ASP A 30 -9.98 -8.33 6.28
CA ASP A 30 -11.39 -8.73 6.47
C ASP A 30 -11.51 -9.83 7.55
N ALA A 31 -10.59 -10.80 7.54
CA ALA A 31 -10.53 -11.86 8.57
C ALA A 31 -10.17 -11.33 9.96
N LEU A 32 -9.42 -10.21 10.06
CA LEU A 32 -9.14 -9.49 11.30
C LEU A 32 -10.29 -8.59 11.77
N GLY A 33 -11.40 -8.54 11.02
CA GLY A 33 -12.56 -7.71 11.34
C GLY A 33 -12.39 -6.22 11.03
N CYS A 34 -11.43 -5.86 10.19
CA CYS A 34 -11.27 -4.50 9.68
C CYS A 34 -12.16 -4.27 8.45
N ARG A 35 -12.61 -3.04 8.24
CA ARG A 35 -13.22 -2.63 6.96
C ARG A 35 -12.09 -2.36 5.96
N ALA A 36 -11.83 -3.30 5.05
CA ALA A 36 -10.77 -3.16 4.05
C ALA A 36 -11.34 -2.70 2.69
N ALA A 37 -10.92 -1.53 2.23
CA ALA A 37 -11.26 -0.98 0.92
C ALA A 37 -10.06 -1.10 -0.04
N LEU A 38 -10.27 -1.74 -1.18
CA LEU A 38 -9.24 -1.87 -2.22
C LEU A 38 -9.50 -0.88 -3.34
N VAL A 39 -8.54 0.01 -3.58
CA VAL A 39 -8.50 0.93 -4.72
C VAL A 39 -7.41 0.46 -5.67
N ASP A 40 -7.79 0.14 -6.90
CA ASP A 40 -6.85 -0.30 -7.94
C ASP A 40 -6.60 0.82 -8.94
N LEU A 41 -5.37 1.33 -9.01
CA LEU A 41 -5.01 2.41 -9.93
C LEU A 41 -5.14 2.03 -11.41
N LYS A 42 -5.32 0.77 -11.72
CA LYS A 42 -5.65 0.34 -13.08
C LYS A 42 -7.01 0.87 -13.55
N ASP A 43 -7.95 1.04 -12.61
CA ASP A 43 -9.30 1.50 -12.89
C ASP A 43 -9.39 3.05 -12.91
N HIS A 44 -8.27 3.72 -12.66
CA HIS A 44 -8.16 5.17 -12.57
C HIS A 44 -7.02 5.69 -13.46
N ARG A 45 -7.18 6.90 -13.97
CA ARG A 45 -6.13 7.57 -14.72
C ARG A 45 -5.45 8.64 -13.87
N VAL A 46 -4.46 8.23 -13.07
CA VAL A 46 -3.69 9.15 -12.23
C VAL A 46 -2.40 9.54 -12.96
N LEU A 47 -2.38 10.73 -13.53
CA LEU A 47 -1.21 11.29 -14.20
C LEU A 47 -0.31 12.03 -13.19
N PRO A 48 0.98 12.21 -13.48
CA PRO A 48 1.91 13.02 -12.68
C PRO A 48 1.33 14.41 -12.34
N HIS A 49 1.78 14.98 -11.23
CA HIS A 49 1.35 16.32 -10.83
C HIS A 49 1.69 17.35 -11.91
N GLY A 50 0.76 18.28 -12.18
CA GLY A 50 0.88 19.29 -13.23
C GLY A 50 0.43 18.85 -14.62
N MET A 51 0.05 17.57 -14.81
CA MET A 51 -0.55 17.10 -16.06
C MET A 51 -2.07 17.05 -15.96
N ASP A 52 -2.74 17.51 -17.02
CA ASP A 52 -4.20 17.43 -17.19
C ASP A 52 -4.66 16.07 -17.71
N GLY A 53 -5.97 15.78 -17.57
CA GLY A 53 -6.57 14.55 -18.11
C GLY A 53 -6.53 13.37 -17.15
N SER A 54 -6.29 13.57 -15.86
CA SER A 54 -6.50 12.54 -14.84
C SER A 54 -8.00 12.27 -14.63
N GLU A 55 -8.35 11.02 -14.32
CA GLU A 55 -9.72 10.55 -14.08
C GLU A 55 -9.80 9.70 -12.80
N GLY A 56 -10.94 9.76 -12.10
CA GLY A 56 -11.15 8.99 -10.86
C GLY A 56 -10.34 9.48 -9.66
N LEU A 57 -9.86 10.72 -9.69
CA LEU A 57 -9.01 11.29 -8.64
C LEU A 57 -9.71 11.38 -7.28
N ASP A 58 -10.99 11.71 -7.28
CA ASP A 58 -11.77 11.87 -6.04
C ASP A 58 -11.90 10.55 -5.29
N GLU A 59 -12.13 9.45 -6.00
CA GLU A 59 -12.21 8.12 -5.40
C GLU A 59 -10.91 7.72 -4.72
N VAL A 60 -9.77 7.91 -5.41
CA VAL A 60 -8.44 7.63 -4.84
C VAL A 60 -8.16 8.52 -3.63
N ARG A 61 -8.42 9.83 -3.76
CA ARG A 61 -8.24 10.79 -2.67
C ARG A 61 -9.07 10.42 -1.45
N ASP A 62 -10.37 10.18 -1.65
CA ASP A 62 -11.32 9.96 -0.56
C ASP A 62 -11.08 8.63 0.16
N ALA A 63 -10.69 7.60 -0.60
CA ALA A 63 -10.26 6.34 0.00
C ALA A 63 -9.02 6.48 0.89
N LEU A 64 -8.03 7.27 0.46
CA LEU A 64 -6.85 7.54 1.27
C LEU A 64 -7.16 8.47 2.45
N ALA A 65 -8.01 9.47 2.24
CA ALA A 65 -8.35 10.45 3.28
C ALA A 65 -9.17 9.83 4.42
N SER A 66 -10.17 8.99 4.10
CA SER A 66 -11.06 8.36 5.09
C SER A 66 -10.43 7.20 5.86
N ALA A 67 -9.29 6.66 5.40
CA ALA A 67 -8.63 5.53 6.03
C ALA A 67 -7.96 5.90 7.35
N ASN A 68 -8.05 5.01 8.34
CA ASN A 68 -7.25 5.07 9.57
C ASN A 68 -5.81 4.60 9.33
N GLY A 69 -5.62 3.63 8.43
CA GLY A 69 -4.33 3.11 7.99
C GLY A 69 -4.35 2.71 6.52
N ILE A 70 -3.19 2.53 5.93
CA ILE A 70 -3.07 2.30 4.50
C ILE A 70 -2.08 1.16 4.24
N LEU A 71 -2.44 0.24 3.35
CA LEU A 71 -1.51 -0.73 2.75
C LEU A 71 -1.26 -0.33 1.29
N ILE A 72 -0.01 -0.21 0.89
CA ILE A 72 0.37 0.16 -0.47
C ILE A 72 1.06 -1.03 -1.14
N GLY A 73 0.44 -1.56 -2.20
CA GLY A 73 1.01 -2.63 -3.01
C GLY A 73 1.49 -2.13 -4.36
N PHE A 74 2.78 -2.33 -4.66
CA PHE A 74 3.39 -1.83 -5.88
C PHE A 74 4.44 -2.77 -6.48
N PRO A 75 4.62 -2.75 -7.81
CA PRO A 75 5.71 -3.43 -8.46
C PRO A 75 7.01 -2.63 -8.29
N VAL A 76 8.11 -3.35 -8.10
CA VAL A 76 9.44 -2.74 -8.09
C VAL A 76 9.97 -2.68 -9.53
N TYR A 77 10.24 -1.48 -10.00
CA TYR A 77 10.89 -1.24 -11.28
C TYR A 77 12.17 -0.43 -11.07
N ASN A 78 13.27 -0.88 -11.67
CA ASN A 78 14.56 -0.17 -11.60
C ASN A 78 14.97 0.20 -10.15
N TYR A 79 14.81 -0.74 -9.22
CA TYR A 79 15.14 -0.57 -7.80
C TYR A 79 14.33 0.49 -7.04
N THR A 80 13.17 0.91 -7.56
CA THR A 80 12.32 1.92 -6.93
C THR A 80 10.83 1.63 -7.13
N MET A 81 9.97 2.51 -6.63
CA MET A 81 8.53 2.47 -6.87
C MET A 81 8.20 2.73 -8.34
N ASN A 82 7.07 2.23 -8.79
CA ASN A 82 6.55 2.53 -10.12
C ASN A 82 5.96 3.96 -10.20
N SER A 83 5.88 4.50 -11.41
CA SER A 83 5.45 5.88 -11.67
C SER A 83 4.05 6.22 -11.18
N SER A 84 3.10 5.26 -11.24
CA SER A 84 1.74 5.49 -10.77
C SER A 84 1.66 5.67 -9.25
N LEU A 85 2.48 4.95 -8.45
CA LEU A 85 2.58 5.23 -7.02
C LEU A 85 3.18 6.62 -6.77
N LYS A 86 4.23 6.98 -7.51
CA LYS A 86 4.85 8.31 -7.41
C LYS A 86 3.83 9.42 -7.71
N ALA A 87 3.03 9.26 -8.76
CA ALA A 87 1.97 10.21 -9.11
C ALA A 87 0.92 10.37 -8.00
N VAL A 88 0.53 9.27 -7.31
CA VAL A 88 -0.37 9.33 -6.16
C VAL A 88 0.27 10.08 -4.99
N ILE A 89 1.53 9.82 -4.67
CA ILE A 89 2.24 10.51 -3.59
C ILE A 89 2.32 12.02 -3.87
N GLU A 90 2.62 12.41 -5.10
CA GLU A 90 2.68 13.83 -5.49
C GLU A 90 1.34 14.56 -5.37
N ARG A 91 0.25 13.89 -5.72
CA ARG A 91 -1.10 14.49 -5.71
C ARG A 91 -1.78 14.39 -4.35
N PHE A 92 -1.62 13.26 -3.65
CA PHE A 92 -2.43 12.90 -2.50
C PHE A 92 -1.61 12.56 -1.25
N GLY A 93 -0.30 12.79 -1.22
CA GLY A 93 0.55 12.48 -0.08
C GLY A 93 0.04 13.10 1.23
N ARG A 94 -0.52 14.31 1.17
CA ARG A 94 -1.12 14.98 2.34
C ARG A 94 -2.30 14.24 2.97
N THR A 95 -3.04 13.41 2.20
CA THR A 95 -4.11 12.58 2.77
C THR A 95 -3.59 11.43 3.62
N MET A 96 -2.32 11.10 3.48
CA MET A 96 -1.62 10.08 4.27
C MET A 96 -0.91 10.64 5.49
N GLU A 97 -0.96 11.95 5.70
CA GLU A 97 -0.25 12.65 6.78
C GLU A 97 -0.62 12.08 8.15
N ASN A 98 0.40 11.78 8.96
CA ASN A 98 0.31 11.17 10.29
C ASN A 98 -0.35 9.78 10.34
N LYS A 99 -0.64 9.14 9.21
CA LYS A 99 -1.24 7.79 9.17
C LYS A 99 -0.20 6.68 9.25
N VAL A 100 -0.66 5.49 9.59
CA VAL A 100 0.14 4.27 9.55
C VAL A 100 0.09 3.68 8.15
N VAL A 101 1.25 3.40 7.56
CA VAL A 101 1.37 2.86 6.20
C VAL A 101 2.19 1.58 6.22
N GLY A 102 1.66 0.52 5.61
CA GLY A 102 2.39 -0.73 5.35
C GLY A 102 2.70 -0.88 3.86
N LEU A 103 3.89 -1.39 3.54
CA LEU A 103 4.35 -1.54 2.16
C LEU A 103 4.39 -3.00 1.72
N MET A 104 3.89 -3.28 0.52
CA MET A 104 3.86 -4.59 -0.11
C MET A 104 4.44 -4.49 -1.51
N MET A 105 5.58 -5.13 -1.73
CA MET A 105 6.36 -5.02 -2.95
C MET A 105 6.38 -6.33 -3.72
N ALA A 106 6.24 -6.25 -5.03
CA ALA A 106 6.46 -7.37 -5.94
C ALA A 106 7.63 -7.07 -6.89
N ALA A 107 8.69 -7.86 -6.78
CA ALA A 107 9.92 -7.69 -7.56
C ALA A 107 10.19 -8.89 -8.48
N GLY A 108 11.09 -8.71 -9.45
CA GLY A 108 11.56 -9.79 -10.31
C GLY A 108 12.52 -10.76 -9.61
N GLY A 109 13.22 -10.32 -8.57
CA GLY A 109 14.20 -11.10 -7.82
C GLY A 109 14.57 -10.43 -6.50
N ARG A 110 15.50 -11.05 -5.75
CA ARG A 110 15.82 -10.66 -4.38
C ARG A 110 16.74 -9.42 -4.25
N ALA A 111 17.40 -9.01 -5.33
CA ALA A 111 18.43 -7.97 -5.26
C ALA A 111 17.90 -6.57 -4.90
N SER A 112 16.64 -6.27 -5.18
CA SER A 112 16.06 -4.93 -5.01
C SER A 112 15.20 -4.77 -3.75
N TYR A 113 15.47 -5.54 -2.68
CA TYR A 113 14.66 -5.47 -1.47
C TYR A 113 14.72 -4.09 -0.76
N MET A 114 15.78 -3.30 -1.01
CA MET A 114 15.92 -1.94 -0.49
C MET A 114 15.06 -0.90 -1.23
N SER A 115 14.31 -1.30 -2.26
CA SER A 115 13.46 -0.40 -3.05
C SER A 115 12.31 0.25 -2.25
N SER A 116 12.06 -0.21 -1.02
CA SER A 116 11.12 0.46 -0.10
C SER A 116 11.62 1.80 0.43
N LEU A 117 12.94 2.06 0.39
CA LEU A 117 13.52 3.24 1.03
C LEU A 117 13.03 4.56 0.40
N ASP A 118 12.86 4.62 -0.92
CA ASP A 118 12.36 5.80 -1.61
C ASP A 118 10.95 6.16 -1.16
N VAL A 119 10.06 5.14 -1.09
CA VAL A 119 8.70 5.33 -0.61
C VAL A 119 8.69 5.72 0.86
N THR A 120 9.48 5.01 1.67
CA THR A 120 9.58 5.25 3.11
C THR A 120 10.05 6.67 3.39
N SER A 121 11.13 7.12 2.74
CA SER A 121 11.67 8.47 2.94
C SER A 121 10.66 9.55 2.52
N SER A 122 10.02 9.41 1.35
CA SER A 122 8.99 10.34 0.88
C SER A 122 7.82 10.44 1.88
N LEU A 123 7.33 9.32 2.35
CA LEU A 123 6.17 9.29 3.28
C LEU A 123 6.54 9.82 4.67
N MET A 124 7.67 9.40 5.21
CA MET A 124 8.06 9.78 6.58
C MET A 124 8.48 11.24 6.70
N PHE A 125 9.33 11.72 5.77
CA PHE A 125 9.89 13.07 5.89
C PHE A 125 8.92 14.16 5.42
N ASP A 126 8.12 13.87 4.38
CA ASP A 126 7.23 14.85 3.81
C ASP A 126 5.84 14.88 4.48
N PHE A 127 5.33 13.71 4.86
CA PHE A 127 3.97 13.57 5.40
C PHE A 127 3.91 13.03 6.82
N ARG A 128 5.05 12.84 7.50
CA ARG A 128 5.08 12.34 8.88
C ARG A 128 4.31 11.01 9.09
N THR A 129 4.24 10.19 8.04
CA THR A 129 3.61 8.88 8.14
C THR A 129 4.42 7.92 9.02
N TRP A 130 3.74 7.00 9.67
CA TRP A 130 4.35 5.88 10.36
C TRP A 130 4.44 4.69 9.42
N VAL A 131 5.57 4.52 8.77
CA VAL A 131 5.77 3.35 7.91
C VAL A 131 6.06 2.14 8.78
N ALA A 132 5.19 1.12 8.69
CA ALA A 132 5.35 -0.12 9.43
C ALA A 132 6.65 -0.82 9.01
N PRO A 133 7.50 -1.22 9.96
CA PRO A 133 8.70 -1.97 9.64
C PRO A 133 8.36 -3.36 9.08
N ARG A 134 9.34 -4.03 8.45
CA ARG A 134 9.19 -5.39 7.92
C ARG A 134 8.09 -5.50 6.86
N SER A 135 8.22 -4.68 5.80
CA SER A 135 7.35 -4.75 4.63
C SER A 135 7.28 -6.16 4.01
N VAL A 136 6.21 -6.44 3.28
CA VAL A 136 6.13 -7.63 2.43
C VAL A 136 6.94 -7.39 1.17
N TYR A 137 7.93 -8.25 0.91
CA TYR A 137 8.73 -8.25 -0.31
C TYR A 137 8.64 -9.62 -0.97
N ALA A 138 7.85 -9.71 -2.01
CA ALA A 138 7.64 -10.94 -2.77
C ALA A 138 8.37 -10.89 -4.11
N THR A 139 8.94 -12.01 -4.50
CA THR A 139 9.62 -12.21 -5.79
C THR A 139 8.76 -13.08 -6.71
N LYS A 140 9.23 -13.31 -7.94
CA LYS A 140 8.54 -14.19 -8.87
C LYS A 140 8.33 -15.61 -8.34
N ASP A 141 9.24 -16.09 -7.48
CA ASP A 141 9.26 -17.46 -6.96
C ASP A 141 8.22 -17.69 -5.84
N ASP A 142 7.58 -16.61 -5.34
CA ASP A 142 6.57 -16.66 -4.29
C ASP A 142 5.14 -16.83 -4.82
N PHE A 143 4.99 -16.93 -6.15
CA PHE A 143 3.71 -17.07 -6.83
C PHE A 143 3.70 -18.33 -7.72
N ASP A 144 2.50 -18.84 -8.02
CA ASP A 144 2.34 -19.85 -9.05
C ASP A 144 2.66 -19.30 -10.46
N GLU A 145 2.86 -20.20 -11.41
CA GLU A 145 3.23 -19.85 -12.79
C GLU A 145 2.18 -18.93 -13.45
N ASP A 146 0.91 -19.20 -13.20
CA ASP A 146 -0.23 -18.46 -13.76
C ASP A 146 -0.46 -17.12 -13.06
N ARG A 147 0.26 -16.82 -11.97
CA ARG A 147 0.11 -15.61 -11.15
C ARG A 147 -1.31 -15.44 -10.61
N THR A 148 -1.90 -16.54 -10.15
CA THR A 148 -3.25 -16.56 -9.58
C THR A 148 -3.27 -16.63 -8.07
N ARG A 149 -2.18 -17.11 -7.46
CA ARG A 149 -2.05 -17.28 -6.01
C ARG A 149 -0.62 -17.10 -5.52
N ILE A 150 -0.51 -16.74 -4.24
CA ILE A 150 0.74 -16.74 -3.48
C ILE A 150 0.99 -18.15 -2.97
N THR A 151 2.12 -18.75 -3.33
CA THR A 151 2.50 -20.11 -2.93
C THR A 151 3.37 -20.13 -1.68
N SER A 152 4.19 -19.10 -1.48
CA SER A 152 5.13 -18.99 -0.36
C SER A 152 4.40 -18.85 0.99
N HIS A 153 4.71 -19.74 1.92
CA HIS A 153 4.22 -19.68 3.31
C HIS A 153 4.81 -18.49 4.04
N GLU A 154 6.11 -18.24 3.86
CA GLU A 154 6.80 -17.09 4.46
C GLU A 154 6.12 -15.76 4.09
N ILE A 155 5.75 -15.58 2.83
CA ILE A 155 5.05 -14.37 2.39
C ILE A 155 3.68 -14.26 3.05
N LYS A 156 2.94 -15.34 3.21
CA LYS A 156 1.63 -15.33 3.90
C LYS A 156 1.76 -14.97 5.38
N GLU A 157 2.76 -15.52 6.07
CA GLU A 157 3.04 -15.14 7.45
C GLU A 157 3.43 -13.67 7.58
N ARG A 158 4.28 -13.18 6.66
CA ARG A 158 4.67 -11.78 6.60
C ARG A 158 3.48 -10.85 6.37
N PHE A 159 2.48 -11.28 5.59
CA PHE A 159 1.22 -10.55 5.44
C PHE A 159 0.43 -10.45 6.74
N ALA A 160 0.30 -11.56 7.47
CA ALA A 160 -0.41 -11.57 8.74
C ALA A 160 0.26 -10.58 9.73
N GLU A 161 1.58 -10.64 9.86
CA GLU A 161 2.36 -9.71 10.69
C GLU A 161 2.15 -8.25 10.29
N LEU A 162 2.23 -7.94 8.99
CA LEU A 162 2.08 -6.57 8.49
C LEU A 162 0.65 -6.05 8.69
N ALA A 163 -0.36 -6.86 8.37
CA ALA A 163 -1.76 -6.48 8.51
C ALA A 163 -2.11 -6.22 9.99
N GLU A 164 -1.68 -7.08 10.90
CA GLU A 164 -1.85 -6.92 12.34
C GLU A 164 -1.15 -5.66 12.85
N ALA A 165 0.11 -5.43 12.43
CA ALA A 165 0.87 -4.24 12.84
C ALA A 165 0.19 -2.95 12.37
N VAL A 166 -0.26 -2.90 11.12
CA VAL A 166 -0.96 -1.71 10.58
C VAL A 166 -2.30 -1.53 11.28
N ALA A 167 -3.11 -2.57 11.45
CA ALA A 167 -4.42 -2.48 12.11
C ALA A 167 -4.28 -2.02 13.56
N THR A 168 -3.39 -2.65 14.34
CA THR A 168 -3.17 -2.33 15.75
C THR A 168 -2.69 -0.89 15.94
N ARG A 169 -1.69 -0.48 15.14
CA ARG A 169 -1.14 0.88 15.25
C ARG A 169 -2.13 1.94 14.77
N SER A 170 -2.88 1.67 13.71
CA SER A 170 -3.91 2.60 13.23
C SER A 170 -5.03 2.76 14.25
N TRP A 171 -5.41 1.68 14.94
CA TRP A 171 -6.40 1.76 16.01
C TRP A 171 -5.89 2.57 17.21
N GLN A 172 -4.66 2.31 17.67
CA GLN A 172 -4.01 3.07 18.74
C GLN A 172 -3.96 4.56 18.41
N HIS A 173 -3.50 4.88 17.19
CA HIS A 173 -3.38 6.27 16.73
C HIS A 173 -4.73 6.98 16.65
N ALA A 174 -5.81 6.28 16.29
CA ALA A 174 -7.16 6.84 16.28
C ALA A 174 -7.71 7.12 17.69
N GLN A 175 -7.18 6.47 18.74
CA GLN A 175 -7.54 6.72 20.13
C GLN A 175 -6.71 7.84 20.77
N ASP A 176 -5.50 8.05 20.28
CA ASP A 176 -4.65 9.13 20.78
C ASP A 176 -5.27 10.48 20.35
N THR A 177 -5.79 11.22 21.32
CA THR A 177 -6.27 12.58 21.06
C THR A 177 -5.05 13.40 20.66
N PRO A 178 -5.00 14.00 19.47
CA PRO A 178 -3.85 14.79 19.08
C PRO A 178 -3.65 15.91 20.10
N PHE A 179 -2.41 16.09 20.56
CA PHE A 179 -2.05 17.28 21.31
C PHE A 179 -2.55 18.49 20.54
N LYS A 180 -3.53 19.21 21.08
CA LYS A 180 -3.97 20.48 20.50
C LYS A 180 -2.77 21.41 20.53
N GLN A 181 -2.22 21.70 19.36
CA GLN A 181 -1.26 22.78 19.18
C GLN A 181 -1.95 24.12 19.28
#